data_cc41cb64552fbf27713b40be1ea202b2
#
_entry.id   cc41cb64552fbf27713b40be1ea202b2
#
_cell.length_a   1.000
_cell.length_b   1.000
_cell.length_c   1.000
_cell.angle_alpha   90.00
_cell.angle_beta   90.00
_cell.angle_gamma   90.00
#
_symmetry.space_group_name_H-M   'P 1'
#
loop_
_entity.id
_entity.type
_entity.pdbx_description
1 polymer ?
#
loop_
_entity_poly.entity_id
_entity_poly.type
_entity_poly.pdbx_seq_one_letter_code
_entity_poly.pdbx_strand_id
1 'polypeptide(L)'
;ATTKTNRLDQTAIAVVKANTEGWWVANIIHGRWGVEETARRIFEAVRDYQPISVGIEKGALKNAVHPYLNDIMKKNQRFFRVEELTHGNKRKIDRIVWALQGRFEHGNITLNKGKWNTQFLDELFQFPNALVHDDLIDALAYVDQLAKIAYAIDYEEEEYEFIDSYAGY
;
A
#
# COMPACT_ATOMS: atom_id res chain seq x y z
N ALA A 1 -4.22 39.69 -6.76
CA ALA A 1 -3.32 38.60 -6.34
C ALA A 1 -4.20 37.42 -5.92
N THR A 2 -4.38 36.46 -6.82
CA THR A 2 -5.12 35.21 -6.56
C THR A 2 -4.23 34.32 -5.71
N THR A 3 -4.56 34.17 -4.44
CA THR A 3 -3.97 33.17 -3.57
C THR A 3 -4.35 31.81 -4.12
N LYS A 4 -3.40 31.10 -4.79
CA LYS A 4 -3.51 29.68 -5.03
C LYS A 4 -3.56 29.02 -3.65
N THR A 5 -4.76 28.67 -3.19
CA THR A 5 -4.92 27.71 -2.10
C THR A 5 -4.27 26.43 -2.56
N ASN A 6 -3.09 26.10 -2.04
CA ASN A 6 -2.48 24.78 -2.18
C ASN A 6 -3.45 23.78 -1.54
N ARG A 7 -4.38 23.24 -2.35
CA ARG A 7 -5.17 22.07 -1.94
C ARG A 7 -4.19 20.94 -1.85
N LEU A 8 -3.96 20.47 -0.63
CA LEU A 8 -3.20 19.25 -0.40
C LEU A 8 -3.88 18.11 -1.18
N ASP A 9 -3.09 17.34 -1.92
CA ASP A 9 -3.58 16.16 -2.59
C ASP A 9 -4.04 15.13 -1.55
N GLN A 10 -4.99 14.30 -1.93
CA GLN A 10 -5.44 13.23 -1.05
C GLN A 10 -4.37 12.15 -0.99
N THR A 11 -4.07 11.69 0.22
CA THR A 11 -3.17 10.56 0.45
C THR A 11 -3.97 9.38 0.97
N ALA A 12 -3.67 8.18 0.51
CA ALA A 12 -4.30 6.95 0.98
C ALA A 12 -3.25 5.91 1.38
N ILE A 13 -3.54 5.18 2.46
CA ILE A 13 -2.72 4.08 3.00
C ILE A 13 -3.61 2.85 3.05
N ALA A 14 -3.37 1.86 2.19
CA ALA A 14 -4.08 0.60 2.20
C ALA A 14 -3.39 -0.40 3.14
N VAL A 15 -4.15 -0.98 4.06
CA VAL A 15 -3.70 -2.04 4.97
C VAL A 15 -4.38 -3.34 4.56
N VAL A 16 -3.60 -4.31 4.10
CA VAL A 16 -4.09 -5.53 3.49
C VAL A 16 -3.39 -6.76 4.05
N LYS A 17 -4.16 -7.80 4.33
CA LYS A 17 -3.65 -9.16 4.52
C LYS A 17 -3.82 -9.91 3.21
N ALA A 18 -2.71 -10.39 2.66
CA ALA A 18 -2.68 -11.14 1.41
C ALA A 18 -2.16 -12.55 1.67
N ASN A 19 -2.81 -13.54 1.06
CA ASN A 19 -2.36 -14.93 1.02
C ASN A 19 -2.71 -15.55 -0.34
N THR A 20 -2.46 -16.84 -0.52
CA THR A 20 -2.73 -17.57 -1.76
C THR A 20 -4.21 -17.63 -2.13
N GLU A 21 -5.12 -17.46 -1.17
CA GLU A 21 -6.58 -17.50 -1.39
C GLU A 21 -7.15 -16.14 -1.79
N GLY A 22 -6.51 -15.04 -1.39
CA GLY A 22 -6.97 -13.69 -1.72
C GLY A 22 -6.47 -12.60 -0.79
N TRP A 23 -7.09 -11.43 -0.91
CA TRP A 23 -6.77 -10.26 -0.13
C TRP A 23 -7.93 -9.88 0.79
N TRP A 24 -7.61 -9.60 2.04
CA TRP A 24 -8.52 -8.97 2.97
C TRP A 24 -8.05 -7.55 3.26
N VAL A 25 -8.82 -6.56 2.82
CA VAL A 25 -8.54 -5.15 3.05
C VAL A 25 -9.01 -4.81 4.47
N ALA A 26 -8.06 -4.71 5.39
CA ALA A 26 -8.34 -4.43 6.79
C ALA A 26 -8.78 -2.99 7.02
N ASN A 27 -8.14 -2.04 6.34
CA ASN A 27 -8.44 -0.62 6.44
C ASN A 27 -7.86 0.15 5.24
N ILE A 28 -8.45 1.30 4.93
CA ILE A 28 -7.84 2.33 4.09
C ILE A 28 -7.89 3.65 4.87
N ILE A 29 -6.74 4.11 5.30
CA ILE A 29 -6.56 5.36 6.01
C ILE A 29 -6.31 6.45 4.95
N HIS A 30 -7.14 7.47 4.90
CA HIS A 30 -7.03 8.47 3.85
C HIS A 30 -7.36 9.87 4.37
N GLY A 31 -6.82 10.87 3.70
CA GLY A 31 -7.06 12.27 4.03
C GLY A 31 -6.17 13.22 3.24
N ARG A 32 -6.36 14.50 3.46
CA ARG A 32 -5.54 15.58 2.88
C ARG A 32 -4.54 16.04 3.92
N TRP A 33 -3.35 15.45 3.90
CA TRP A 33 -2.32 15.65 4.90
C TRP A 33 -1.08 16.30 4.32
N GLY A 34 -0.40 17.08 5.13
CA GLY A 34 0.97 17.48 4.85
C GLY A 34 1.94 16.30 5.04
N VAL A 35 3.17 16.51 4.63
CA VAL A 35 4.22 15.48 4.61
C VAL A 35 4.51 14.89 5.99
N GLU A 36 4.60 15.74 7.02
CA GLU A 36 4.83 15.31 8.40
C GLU A 36 3.68 14.47 8.94
N GLU A 37 2.44 14.90 8.71
CA GLU A 37 1.25 14.14 9.11
C GLU A 37 1.18 12.80 8.37
N THR A 38 1.52 12.77 7.08
CA THR A 38 1.59 11.52 6.30
C THR A 38 2.60 10.54 6.91
N ALA A 39 3.79 11.00 7.29
CA ALA A 39 4.79 10.17 7.96
C ALA A 39 4.25 9.62 9.30
N ARG A 40 3.56 10.45 10.06
CA ARG A 40 2.95 10.03 11.34
C ARG A 40 1.87 8.97 11.12
N ARG A 41 1.01 9.12 10.11
CA ARG A 41 -0.04 8.14 9.77
C ARG A 41 0.55 6.80 9.33
N ILE A 42 1.61 6.83 8.55
CA ILE A 42 2.33 5.60 8.16
C ILE A 42 2.87 4.89 9.39
N PHE A 43 3.56 5.62 10.28
CA PHE A 43 4.11 5.06 11.51
C PHE A 43 3.03 4.46 12.42
N GLU A 44 1.91 5.16 12.61
CA GLU A 44 0.75 4.68 13.37
C GLU A 44 0.18 3.39 12.77
N ALA A 45 0.01 3.33 11.45
CA ALA A 45 -0.46 2.13 10.76
C ALA A 45 0.51 0.94 10.97
N VAL A 46 1.81 1.16 10.89
CA VAL A 46 2.82 0.13 11.16
C VAL A 46 2.77 -0.34 12.61
N ARG A 47 2.60 0.58 13.55
CA ARG A 47 2.47 0.24 14.98
C ARG A 47 1.23 -0.63 15.23
N ASP A 48 0.10 -0.25 14.65
CA ASP A 48 -1.21 -0.85 14.97
C ASP A 48 -1.44 -2.18 14.24
N TYR A 49 -0.95 -2.29 12.99
CA TYR A 49 -1.18 -3.48 12.15
C TYR A 49 0.02 -4.42 12.04
N GLN A 50 1.22 -3.98 12.40
CA GLN A 50 2.47 -4.75 12.36
C GLN A 50 2.67 -5.48 11.00
N PRO A 51 2.68 -4.76 9.87
CA PRO A 51 2.80 -5.38 8.57
C PRO A 51 4.18 -6.01 8.36
N ILE A 52 4.23 -7.05 7.52
CA ILE A 52 5.48 -7.70 7.08
C ILE A 52 6.28 -6.76 6.18
N SER A 53 5.60 -6.01 5.31
CA SER A 53 6.23 -5.04 4.42
C SER A 53 5.43 -3.74 4.34
N VAL A 54 6.15 -2.64 4.10
CA VAL A 54 5.61 -1.30 3.92
C VAL A 54 6.10 -0.77 2.60
N GLY A 55 5.21 -0.31 1.74
CA GLY A 55 5.57 0.27 0.45
C GLY A 55 5.13 1.71 0.33
N ILE A 56 5.96 2.54 -0.29
CA ILE A 56 5.62 3.91 -0.66
C ILE A 56 5.96 4.10 -2.14
N GLU A 57 5.06 4.73 -2.86
CA GLU A 57 5.28 5.09 -4.25
C GLU A 57 6.57 5.91 -4.42
N LYS A 58 7.40 5.48 -5.37
CA LYS A 58 8.64 6.18 -5.71
C LYS A 58 8.33 7.55 -6.27
N GLY A 59 9.05 8.56 -5.79
CA GLY A 59 8.94 9.92 -6.30
C GLY A 59 8.93 10.99 -5.21
N ALA A 60 8.30 12.12 -5.52
CA ALA A 60 8.33 13.30 -4.66
C ALA A 60 7.77 13.02 -3.25
N LEU A 61 6.68 12.25 -3.14
CA LEU A 61 6.07 11.93 -1.85
C LEU A 61 7.03 11.13 -0.96
N LYS A 62 7.64 10.06 -1.48
CA LYS A 62 8.61 9.25 -0.70
C LYS A 62 9.77 10.10 -0.22
N ASN A 63 10.35 10.89 -1.12
CA ASN A 63 11.50 11.73 -0.79
C ASN A 63 11.16 12.77 0.29
N ALA A 64 9.95 13.32 0.25
CA ALA A 64 9.49 14.30 1.22
C ALA A 64 9.14 13.67 2.58
N VAL A 65 8.53 12.49 2.59
CA VAL A 65 8.09 11.77 3.82
C VAL A 65 9.27 11.14 4.56
N HIS A 66 10.28 10.66 3.84
CA HIS A 66 11.37 9.84 4.38
C HIS A 66 12.11 10.47 5.57
N PRO A 67 12.51 11.76 5.58
CA PRO A 67 13.17 12.38 6.73
C PRO A 67 12.31 12.36 7.99
N TYR A 68 11.02 12.70 7.87
CA TYR A 68 10.09 12.71 9.00
C TYR A 68 9.83 11.31 9.53
N LEU A 69 9.72 10.32 8.65
CA LEU A 69 9.53 8.93 9.03
C LEU A 69 10.75 8.40 9.79
N ASN A 70 11.96 8.71 9.34
CA ASN A 70 13.19 8.36 10.04
C ASN A 70 13.26 8.97 11.44
N ASP A 71 12.86 10.23 11.59
CA ASP A 71 12.84 10.90 12.89
C ASP A 71 11.84 10.23 13.86
N ILE A 72 10.66 9.89 13.39
CA ILE A 72 9.64 9.20 14.20
C ILE A 72 10.14 7.81 14.59
N MET A 73 10.74 7.05 13.67
CA MET A 73 11.31 5.74 13.94
C MET A 73 12.40 5.82 15.04
N LYS A 74 13.33 6.78 14.94
CA LYS A 74 14.38 7.00 15.94
C LYS A 74 13.82 7.37 17.31
N LYS A 75 12.87 8.31 17.36
CA LYS A 75 12.24 8.75 18.62
C LYS A 75 11.52 7.62 19.36
N ASN A 76 10.90 6.70 18.61
CA ASN A 76 10.14 5.59 19.17
C ASN A 76 10.95 4.28 19.25
N GLN A 77 12.23 4.28 18.85
CA GLN A 77 13.08 3.08 18.79
C GLN A 77 12.43 1.90 18.07
N ARG A 78 11.63 2.21 17.02
CA ARG A 78 10.92 1.23 16.21
C ARG A 78 11.23 1.47 14.74
N PHE A 79 11.95 0.51 14.15
CA PHE A 79 12.45 0.59 12.79
C PHE A 79 11.75 -0.42 11.91
N PHE A 80 11.48 -0.03 10.67
CA PHE A 80 10.97 -0.90 9.62
C PHE A 80 11.51 -0.44 8.27
N ARG A 81 11.58 -1.38 7.34
CA ARG A 81 12.02 -1.10 5.98
C ARG A 81 10.83 -0.63 5.14
N VAL A 82 11.09 0.33 4.25
CA VAL A 82 10.14 0.83 3.29
C VAL A 82 10.60 0.44 1.88
N GLU A 83 9.76 -0.33 1.19
CA GLU A 83 9.96 -0.70 -0.21
C GLU A 83 9.52 0.42 -1.14
N GLU A 84 10.28 0.66 -2.21
CA GLU A 84 9.88 1.58 -3.26
C GLU A 84 8.93 0.91 -4.24
N LEU A 85 7.75 1.48 -4.39
CA LEU A 85 6.76 1.03 -5.36
C LEU A 85 6.87 1.87 -6.62
N THR A 86 6.84 1.24 -7.79
CA THR A 86 7.05 1.92 -9.06
C THR A 86 5.81 1.82 -9.95
N HIS A 87 5.58 2.85 -10.76
CA HIS A 87 4.55 2.78 -11.80
C HIS A 87 4.90 1.77 -12.91
N GLY A 88 6.17 1.39 -13.01
CA GLY A 88 6.68 0.78 -14.22
C GLY A 88 6.48 1.72 -15.41
N ASN A 89 6.46 1.18 -16.64
CA ASN A 89 6.11 1.95 -17.85
C ASN A 89 4.60 1.87 -18.16
N LYS A 90 3.77 1.49 -17.19
CA LYS A 90 2.32 1.32 -17.37
C LYS A 90 1.58 2.60 -16.98
N ARG A 91 0.51 2.91 -17.73
CA ARG A 91 -0.42 3.96 -17.33
C ARG A 91 -1.10 3.57 -16.01
N LYS A 92 -1.44 4.57 -15.19
CA LYS A 92 -2.13 4.37 -13.90
C LYS A 92 -3.38 3.48 -14.05
N ILE A 93 -4.21 3.77 -15.05
CA ILE A 93 -5.44 2.99 -15.33
C ILE A 93 -5.11 1.51 -15.57
N ASP A 94 -4.15 1.23 -16.43
CA ASP A 94 -3.77 -0.15 -16.75
C ASP A 94 -3.24 -0.88 -15.53
N ARG A 95 -2.44 -0.21 -14.70
CA ARG A 95 -1.91 -0.78 -13.46
C ARG A 95 -3.02 -1.16 -12.47
N ILE A 96 -3.99 -0.26 -12.27
CA ILE A 96 -5.13 -0.52 -11.37
C ILE A 96 -5.99 -1.69 -11.91
N VAL A 97 -6.32 -1.67 -13.19
CA VAL A 97 -7.08 -2.76 -13.83
C VAL A 97 -6.37 -4.10 -13.67
N TRP A 98 -5.08 -4.17 -14.00
CA TRP A 98 -4.31 -5.41 -13.90
C TRP A 98 -4.18 -5.95 -12.48
N ALA A 99 -4.05 -5.05 -11.50
CA ALA A 99 -3.93 -5.46 -10.11
C ALA A 99 -5.26 -5.93 -9.50
N LEU A 100 -6.39 -5.31 -9.87
CA LEU A 100 -7.63 -5.44 -9.11
C LEU A 100 -8.75 -6.19 -9.84
N GLN A 101 -8.90 -6.00 -11.18
CA GLN A 101 -10.09 -6.48 -11.90
C GLN A 101 -10.32 -7.98 -11.70
N GLY A 102 -9.37 -8.81 -12.06
CA GLY A 102 -9.52 -10.26 -11.95
C GLY A 102 -9.76 -10.73 -10.52
N ARG A 103 -9.15 -10.06 -9.53
CA ARG A 103 -9.37 -10.39 -8.12
C ARG A 103 -10.78 -10.08 -7.65
N PHE A 104 -11.36 -8.95 -8.08
CA PHE A 104 -12.76 -8.62 -7.77
C PHE A 104 -13.74 -9.55 -8.50
N GLU A 105 -13.53 -9.82 -9.78
CA GLU A 105 -14.36 -10.71 -10.58
C GLU A 105 -14.45 -12.13 -10.00
N HIS A 106 -13.33 -12.63 -9.42
CA HIS A 106 -13.28 -13.96 -8.80
C HIS A 106 -13.59 -13.95 -7.30
N GLY A 107 -13.96 -12.81 -6.72
CA GLY A 107 -14.26 -12.70 -5.29
C GLY A 107 -13.05 -12.87 -4.36
N ASN A 108 -11.84 -12.65 -4.88
CA ASN A 108 -10.59 -12.82 -4.14
C ASN A 108 -10.18 -11.56 -3.35
N ILE A 109 -10.99 -10.51 -3.33
CA ILE A 109 -10.82 -9.35 -2.47
C ILE A 109 -12.04 -9.24 -1.56
N THR A 110 -11.82 -9.20 -0.26
CA THR A 110 -12.83 -8.92 0.75
C THR A 110 -12.50 -7.65 1.49
N LEU A 111 -13.53 -6.91 1.87
CA LEU A 111 -13.40 -5.61 2.50
C LEU A 111 -13.89 -5.68 3.95
N ASN A 112 -13.07 -5.25 4.90
CA ASN A 112 -13.53 -5.03 6.25
C ASN A 112 -14.50 -3.84 6.30
N LYS A 113 -15.46 -3.86 7.20
CA LYS A 113 -16.40 -2.75 7.40
C LYS A 113 -15.68 -1.56 8.03
N GLY A 114 -15.84 -0.38 7.45
CA GLY A 114 -15.23 0.84 7.94
C GLY A 114 -15.80 2.09 7.25
N LYS A 115 -15.51 3.25 7.80
CA LYS A 115 -15.96 4.54 7.25
C LYS A 115 -15.41 4.81 5.84
N TRP A 116 -14.30 4.19 5.48
CA TRP A 116 -13.66 4.33 4.18
C TRP A 116 -14.41 3.60 3.05
N ASN A 117 -15.30 2.64 3.38
CA ASN A 117 -15.99 1.82 2.38
C ASN A 117 -16.79 2.66 1.39
N THR A 118 -17.50 3.67 1.85
CA THR A 118 -18.34 4.51 0.95
C THR A 118 -17.50 5.16 -0.13
N GLN A 119 -16.42 5.84 0.25
CA GLN A 119 -15.54 6.50 -0.72
C GLN A 119 -14.83 5.50 -1.62
N PHE A 120 -14.35 4.39 -1.06
CA PHE A 120 -13.70 3.33 -1.84
C PHE A 120 -14.62 2.74 -2.91
N LEU A 121 -15.87 2.44 -2.56
CA LEU A 121 -16.85 1.91 -3.49
C LEU A 121 -17.23 2.94 -4.54
N ASP A 122 -17.35 4.22 -4.19
CA ASP A 122 -17.61 5.29 -5.15
C ASP A 122 -16.47 5.38 -6.18
N GLU A 123 -15.21 5.34 -5.75
CA GLU A 123 -14.06 5.31 -6.65
C GLU A 123 -14.08 4.06 -7.53
N LEU A 124 -14.33 2.88 -6.96
CA LEU A 124 -14.33 1.62 -7.66
C LEU A 124 -15.39 1.55 -8.76
N PHE A 125 -16.62 1.97 -8.44
CA PHE A 125 -17.74 1.90 -9.40
C PHE A 125 -17.67 2.97 -10.48
N GLN A 126 -17.02 4.10 -10.22
CA GLN A 126 -16.89 5.18 -11.20
C GLN A 126 -15.58 5.09 -11.99
N PHE A 127 -14.67 4.23 -11.61
CA PHE A 127 -13.40 4.05 -12.33
C PHE A 127 -13.65 3.51 -13.76
N PRO A 128 -13.00 4.03 -14.81
CA PRO A 128 -11.90 5.00 -14.82
C PRO A 128 -12.32 6.46 -15.13
N ASN A 129 -13.33 6.98 -14.47
CA ASN A 129 -13.80 8.34 -14.69
C ASN A 129 -12.77 9.37 -14.18
N ALA A 130 -12.20 10.16 -15.09
CA ALA A 130 -11.19 11.17 -14.78
C ALA A 130 -11.70 12.33 -13.87
N LEU A 131 -13.00 12.47 -13.67
CA LEU A 131 -13.60 13.49 -12.79
C LEU A 131 -13.71 13.03 -11.34
N VAL A 132 -13.45 11.78 -11.06
CA VAL A 132 -13.52 11.16 -9.73
C VAL A 132 -12.12 10.83 -9.25
N HIS A 133 -11.87 11.06 -7.96
CA HIS A 133 -10.63 10.64 -7.33
C HIS A 133 -10.53 9.11 -7.37
N ASP A 134 -9.31 8.60 -7.47
CA ASP A 134 -8.99 7.18 -7.54
C ASP A 134 -7.86 6.80 -6.55
N ASP A 135 -7.65 7.64 -5.54
CA ASP A 135 -6.53 7.52 -4.61
C ASP A 135 -6.61 6.26 -3.74
N LEU A 136 -7.83 5.86 -3.33
CA LEU A 136 -8.02 4.68 -2.49
C LEU A 136 -7.83 3.39 -3.29
N ILE A 137 -8.38 3.32 -4.49
CA ILE A 137 -8.20 2.13 -5.36
C ILE A 137 -6.77 2.03 -5.86
N ASP A 138 -6.09 3.15 -6.08
CA ASP A 138 -4.70 3.18 -6.48
C ASP A 138 -3.78 2.67 -5.36
N ALA A 139 -4.00 3.12 -4.13
CA ALA A 139 -3.27 2.60 -2.97
C ALA A 139 -3.45 1.07 -2.82
N LEU A 140 -4.67 0.56 -3.03
CA LEU A 140 -4.92 -0.88 -3.01
C LEU A 140 -4.20 -1.61 -4.16
N ALA A 141 -4.16 -1.04 -5.36
CA ALA A 141 -3.50 -1.64 -6.51
C ALA A 141 -1.99 -1.85 -6.28
N TYR A 142 -1.33 -0.97 -5.55
CA TYR A 142 0.08 -1.12 -5.21
C TYR A 142 0.40 -2.34 -4.34
N VAL A 143 -0.58 -2.89 -3.64
CA VAL A 143 -0.40 -4.13 -2.84
C VAL A 143 0.06 -5.29 -3.72
N ASP A 144 -0.30 -5.32 -5.01
CA ASP A 144 0.16 -6.36 -5.95
C ASP A 144 1.69 -6.46 -6.03
N GLN A 145 2.40 -5.32 -5.95
CA GLN A 145 3.86 -5.32 -5.95
C GLN A 145 4.43 -5.88 -4.64
N LEU A 146 3.85 -5.49 -3.49
CA LEU A 146 4.29 -5.97 -2.18
C LEU A 146 4.00 -7.46 -1.99
N ALA A 147 2.86 -7.94 -2.45
CA ALA A 147 2.50 -9.35 -2.38
C ALA A 147 3.48 -10.22 -3.16
N LYS A 148 3.90 -9.79 -4.35
CA LYS A 148 4.90 -10.52 -5.16
C LYS A 148 6.27 -10.62 -4.46
N ILE A 149 6.69 -9.55 -3.79
CA ILE A 149 7.95 -9.53 -3.04
C ILE A 149 7.86 -10.50 -1.85
N ALA A 150 6.75 -10.48 -1.11
CA ALA A 150 6.54 -11.35 0.04
C ALA A 150 6.55 -12.84 -0.36
N TYR A 151 5.85 -13.20 -1.43
CA TYR A 151 5.86 -14.60 -1.94
C TYR A 151 7.24 -15.05 -2.42
N ALA A 152 8.04 -14.17 -3.03
CA ALA A 152 9.40 -14.53 -3.44
C ALA A 152 10.30 -14.86 -2.24
N ILE A 153 10.15 -14.16 -1.13
CA ILE A 153 10.90 -14.42 0.11
C ILE A 153 10.51 -15.77 0.71
N ASP A 154 9.23 -16.10 0.78
CA ASP A 154 8.74 -17.39 1.31
C ASP A 154 9.30 -18.58 0.52
N TYR A 155 9.40 -18.49 -0.81
CA TYR A 155 10.00 -19.53 -1.63
C TYR A 155 11.50 -19.72 -1.38
N GLU A 156 12.24 -18.63 -1.12
CA GLU A 156 13.67 -18.72 -0.80
C GLU A 156 13.91 -19.37 0.58
N GLU A 157 13.09 -19.08 1.57
CA GLU A 157 13.17 -19.70 2.90
C GLU A 157 12.85 -21.22 2.85
N GLU A 158 11.86 -21.64 2.06
CA GLU A 158 11.53 -23.06 1.88
C GLU A 158 12.64 -23.82 1.16
N GLU A 159 13.34 -23.23 0.18
CA GLU A 159 14.50 -23.86 -0.48
C GLU A 159 15.67 -24.04 0.50
N TYR A 160 15.94 -23.12 1.38
CA TYR A 160 16.99 -23.23 2.39
C TYR A 160 16.67 -24.30 3.43
N GLU A 161 15.46 -24.44 3.92
CA GLU A 161 15.06 -25.51 4.83
C GLU A 161 15.18 -26.91 4.16
N PHE A 162 14.89 -27.02 2.88
CA PHE A 162 15.02 -28.30 2.13
C PHE A 162 16.48 -28.74 1.94
N ILE A 163 17.41 -27.80 1.80
CA ILE A 163 18.83 -28.11 1.66
C ILE A 163 19.45 -28.53 3.00
N ASP A 164 19.07 -27.93 4.11
CA ASP A 164 19.58 -28.25 5.45
C ASP A 164 19.09 -29.63 5.94
N SER A 165 17.92 -30.09 5.52
CA SER A 165 17.40 -31.40 5.89
C SER A 165 18.13 -32.57 5.19
N TYR A 166 18.84 -32.31 4.10
CA TYR A 166 19.62 -33.32 3.35
C TYR A 166 21.12 -33.35 3.70
N ALA A 167 21.62 -32.40 4.46
CA ALA A 167 23.04 -32.34 4.88
C ALA A 167 23.35 -33.16 6.14
N GLY A 168 22.44 -34.00 6.58
CA GLY A 168 22.52 -34.82 7.79
C GLY A 168 22.91 -36.31 7.57
N TYR A 169 23.72 -36.61 6.54
CA TYR A 169 24.34 -37.92 6.37
C TYR A 169 25.81 -37.80 6.12
#